data_f191dbcef43b62652affceaaa3343773
#
_entry.id   f191dbcef43b62652affceaaa3343773
#
_cell.length_a   1.000
_cell.length_b   1.000
_cell.length_c   1.000
_cell.angle_alpha   90.00
_cell.angle_beta   90.00
_cell.angle_gamma   90.00
#
_symmetry.space_group_name_H-M   'P 1'
#
loop_
_entity.id
_entity.type
_entity.pdbx_description
1 polymer ?
#
loop_
_entity_poly.entity_id
_entity_poly.type
_entity_poly.pdbx_seq_one_letter_code
_entity_poly.pdbx_strand_id
1 'polypeptide(L)' 'MADVRVPEGLWDVAKIPEGVVANWFFGDGSRIEEGATLAEVVAEKSSFDITAPAAGTLRIVVPKDGVVTPGSVIGRIEDG' A
#
# COMPACT_ATOMS: atom_id res chain seq x y z
N MET A 1 -0.77 12.40 -10.59
CA MET A 1 -1.17 11.03 -10.22
C MET A 1 0.05 10.24 -9.81
N ALA A 2 -0.01 9.53 -8.70
CA ALA A 2 1.10 8.74 -8.20
C ALA A 2 0.62 7.35 -7.80
N ASP A 3 1.42 6.32 -8.09
CA ASP A 3 1.10 4.96 -7.67
C ASP A 3 1.55 4.75 -6.24
N VAL A 4 0.72 4.09 -5.44
CA VAL A 4 1.07 3.63 -4.11
C VAL A 4 1.51 2.18 -4.25
N ARG A 5 2.80 1.94 -3.99
CA ARG A 5 3.39 0.61 -4.17
C ARG A 5 3.89 0.04 -2.85
N VAL A 6 3.88 -1.27 -2.78
CA VAL A 6 4.68 -1.97 -1.77
C VAL A 6 6.12 -1.80 -2.22
N PRO A 7 7.02 -1.20 -1.40
CA PRO A 7 8.40 -0.96 -1.83
C PRO A 7 9.09 -2.24 -2.29
N GLU A 8 9.85 -2.15 -3.37
CA GLU A 8 10.62 -3.28 -3.85
C GLU A 8 11.71 -3.61 -2.82
N GLY A 9 11.97 -4.91 -2.65
CA GLY A 9 12.96 -5.35 -1.67
C GLY A 9 12.53 -5.23 -0.23
N LEU A 10 11.24 -4.96 0.03
CA LEU A 10 10.74 -4.83 1.40
C LEU A 10 10.91 -6.13 2.18
N TRP A 11 10.77 -7.25 1.52
CA TRP A 11 11.11 -8.56 2.07
C TRP A 11 11.64 -9.46 0.96
N ASP A 12 12.23 -10.60 1.36
CA ASP A 12 12.82 -11.55 0.41
C ASP A 12 11.74 -12.51 -0.10
N VAL A 13 11.35 -12.34 -1.36
CA VAL A 13 10.30 -13.16 -1.99
C VAL A 13 10.68 -14.64 -2.13
N ALA A 14 11.98 -14.95 -2.07
CA ALA A 14 12.42 -16.35 -2.09
C ALA A 14 12.05 -17.07 -0.80
N LYS A 15 11.98 -16.32 0.31
CA LYS A 15 11.62 -16.87 1.62
C LYS A 15 10.14 -16.66 1.93
N ILE A 16 9.60 -15.51 1.53
CA ILE A 16 8.21 -15.12 1.79
C ILE A 16 7.60 -14.74 0.43
N PRO A 17 6.97 -15.69 -0.28
CA PRO A 17 6.50 -15.43 -1.64
C PRO A 17 5.53 -14.28 -1.77
N GLU A 18 4.71 -14.03 -0.72
CA GLU A 18 3.69 -12.99 -0.80
C GLU A 18 3.30 -12.50 0.58
N GLY A 19 2.69 -11.31 0.62
CA GLY A 19 2.08 -10.74 1.81
C GLY A 19 0.64 -10.40 1.54
N VAL A 20 -0.02 -9.76 2.50
CA VAL A 20 -1.40 -9.32 2.36
C VAL A 20 -1.55 -7.89 2.87
N VAL A 21 -2.54 -7.19 2.32
CA VAL A 21 -2.94 -5.90 2.85
C VAL A 21 -3.78 -6.17 4.10
N ALA A 22 -3.19 -5.94 5.27
CA ALA A 22 -3.87 -6.23 6.53
C ALA A 22 -4.95 -5.20 6.84
N ASN A 23 -4.71 -3.94 6.47
CA ASN A 23 -5.66 -2.87 6.74
C ASN A 23 -5.41 -1.66 5.85
N TRP A 24 -6.49 -0.94 5.52
CA TRP A 24 -6.44 0.40 4.94
C TRP A 24 -6.91 1.39 6.01
N PHE A 25 -6.13 2.45 6.24
CA PHE A 25 -6.47 3.46 7.24
C PHE A 25 -7.36 4.57 6.70
N PHE A 26 -7.51 4.64 5.37
CA PHE A 26 -8.39 5.59 4.68
C PHE A 26 -9.24 4.84 3.68
N GLY A 27 -10.45 5.33 3.44
CA GLY A 27 -11.33 4.75 2.44
C GLY A 27 -11.01 5.26 1.04
N ASP A 28 -11.51 4.53 0.03
CA ASP A 28 -11.45 4.96 -1.36
C ASP A 28 -12.15 6.31 -1.50
N GLY A 29 -11.52 7.23 -2.20
CA GLY A 29 -12.06 8.58 -2.37
C GLY A 29 -11.64 9.58 -1.30
N SER A 30 -10.89 9.15 -0.28
CA SER A 30 -10.44 10.03 0.79
C SER A 30 -9.37 11.00 0.33
N ARG A 31 -9.39 12.21 0.89
CA ARG A 31 -8.32 13.19 0.69
C ARG A 31 -7.11 12.79 1.53
N ILE A 32 -5.95 12.71 0.89
CA ILE A 32 -4.71 12.23 1.50
C ILE A 32 -3.64 13.31 1.42
N GLU A 33 -2.85 13.42 2.48
CA GLU A 33 -1.66 14.27 2.48
C GLU A 33 -0.42 13.42 2.25
N GLU A 34 0.59 14.02 1.63
CA GLU A 34 1.87 13.34 1.41
C GLU A 34 2.45 12.88 2.75
N GLY A 35 2.93 11.64 2.80
CA GLY A 35 3.51 11.05 4.01
C GLY A 35 2.51 10.40 4.94
N ALA A 36 1.21 10.54 4.69
CA ALA A 36 0.19 9.89 5.51
C ALA A 36 0.30 8.37 5.41
N THR A 37 0.14 7.67 6.53
CA THR A 37 0.13 6.21 6.52
C THR A 37 -1.19 5.73 5.96
N LEU A 38 -1.15 5.08 4.81
CA LEU A 38 -2.34 4.66 4.07
C LEU A 38 -2.79 3.26 4.43
N ALA A 39 -1.84 2.35 4.59
CA ALA A 39 -2.17 0.94 4.74
C ALA A 39 -1.09 0.21 5.53
N GLU A 40 -1.45 -0.95 6.03
CA GLU A 40 -0.51 -1.88 6.65
C GLU A 40 -0.47 -3.15 5.81
N VAL A 41 0.74 -3.58 5.48
CA VAL A 41 0.98 -4.83 4.75
C VAL A 41 1.68 -5.79 5.71
N VAL A 42 1.23 -7.03 5.75
CA VAL A 42 1.82 -8.06 6.60
C VAL A 42 2.39 -9.17 5.71
N ALA A 43 3.65 -9.50 5.95
CA ALA A 43 4.32 -10.61 5.29
C ALA A 43 4.87 -11.52 6.39
N GLU A 44 4.26 -12.68 6.55
CA GLU A 44 4.57 -13.66 7.59
C GLU A 44 4.40 -13.03 8.99
N LYS A 45 5.49 -12.78 9.71
CA LYS A 45 5.45 -12.23 11.08
C LYS A 45 5.79 -10.75 11.13
N SER A 46 6.01 -10.13 9.99
CA SER A 46 6.42 -8.74 9.90
C SER A 46 5.29 -7.89 9.33
N SER A 47 5.13 -6.70 9.86
CA SER A 47 4.19 -5.72 9.33
C SER A 47 4.94 -4.48 8.86
N PHE A 48 4.41 -3.85 7.82
CA PHE A 48 5.03 -2.69 7.20
C PHE A 48 3.97 -1.63 6.92
N ASP A 49 4.31 -0.38 7.22
CA ASP A 49 3.41 0.74 6.93
C ASP A 49 3.70 1.25 5.52
N ILE A 50 2.64 1.50 4.78
CA ILE A 50 2.72 2.06 3.43
C ILE A 50 2.26 3.51 3.49
N THR A 51 3.12 4.44 3.09
CA THR A 51 2.84 5.86 3.17
C THR A 51 2.53 6.44 1.80
N ALA A 52 1.84 7.59 1.80
CA ALA A 52 1.46 8.28 0.57
C ALA A 52 2.66 8.98 -0.07
N PRO A 53 2.93 8.71 -1.36
CA PRO A 53 4.02 9.37 -2.07
C PRO A 53 3.70 10.80 -2.49
N ALA A 54 2.45 11.20 -2.40
CA ALA A 54 1.99 12.53 -2.81
C ALA A 54 0.66 12.83 -2.16
N ALA A 55 0.23 14.09 -2.21
CA ALA A 55 -1.10 14.50 -1.76
C ALA A 55 -2.12 14.35 -2.89
N GLY A 56 -3.35 14.06 -2.56
CA GLY A 56 -4.43 13.92 -3.55
C GLY A 56 -5.57 13.06 -3.03
N THR A 57 -6.30 12.47 -3.95
CA THR A 57 -7.44 11.61 -3.64
C THR A 57 -7.03 10.13 -3.76
N LEU A 58 -7.30 9.36 -2.73
CA LEU A 58 -6.93 7.94 -2.70
C LEU A 58 -7.89 7.11 -3.57
N ARG A 59 -7.28 6.26 -4.41
CA ARG A 59 -8.00 5.20 -5.12
C ARG A 59 -7.39 3.86 -4.72
N ILE A 60 -8.19 2.99 -4.14
CA ILE A 60 -7.74 1.67 -3.69
C ILE A 60 -7.79 0.70 -4.86
N VAL A 61 -6.67 0.06 -5.16
CA VAL A 61 -6.55 -0.94 -6.22
C VAL A 61 -6.63 -2.34 -5.63
N VAL A 62 -5.90 -2.58 -4.54
CA VAL A 62 -5.93 -3.86 -3.84
C VAL A 62 -6.63 -3.66 -2.50
N PRO A 63 -7.79 -4.27 -2.30
CA PRO A 63 -8.55 -4.10 -1.05
C PRO A 63 -7.90 -4.84 0.11
N LYS A 64 -8.45 -4.60 1.31
CA LYS A 64 -8.08 -5.34 2.50
C LYS A 64 -8.15 -6.84 2.23
N ASP A 65 -7.18 -7.58 2.75
CA ASP A 65 -7.00 -9.02 2.57
C ASP A 65 -6.49 -9.42 1.18
N GLY A 66 -6.24 -8.44 0.30
CA GLY A 66 -5.65 -8.71 -1.01
C GLY A 66 -4.19 -9.14 -0.89
N VAL A 67 -3.79 -10.06 -1.76
CA VAL A 67 -2.42 -10.58 -1.79
C VAL A 67 -1.52 -9.63 -2.57
N VAL A 68 -0.35 -9.35 -2.02
CA VAL A 68 0.63 -8.44 -2.63
C VAL A 68 2.04 -9.00 -2.55
N THR A 69 2.92 -8.44 -3.39
CA THR A 69 4.35 -8.73 -3.35
C THR A 69 5.12 -7.41 -3.39
N PRO A 70 6.41 -7.40 -3.03
CA PRO A 70 7.20 -6.18 -3.20
C PRO A 70 7.13 -5.68 -4.65
N GLY A 71 6.84 -4.39 -4.80
CA GLY A 71 6.62 -3.77 -6.12
C GLY A 71 5.18 -3.71 -6.57
N SER A 72 4.25 -4.39 -5.90
CA SER A 72 2.82 -4.35 -6.26
C SER A 72 2.24 -2.95 -6.09
N VAL A 73 1.41 -2.53 -7.03
CA VAL A 73 0.63 -1.30 -6.91
C VAL A 73 -0.63 -1.63 -6.12
N ILE A 74 -0.80 -1.01 -4.96
CA ILE A 74 -1.96 -1.27 -4.09
C ILE A 74 -2.99 -0.16 -4.14
N GLY A 75 -2.60 0.99 -4.66
CA GLY A 75 -3.49 2.13 -4.79
C GLY A 75 -2.90 3.20 -5.66
N ARG A 76 -3.62 4.31 -5.79
CA ARG A 76 -3.17 5.49 -6.53
C ARG A 76 -3.59 6.74 -5.80
N ILE A 77 -2.80 7.79 -5.96
CA ILE A 77 -3.16 9.13 -5.47
C ILE A 77 -3.44 9.96 -6.71
N GLU A 78 -4.68 10.39 -6.87
CA GLU A 78 -5.10 11.23 -7.99
C GLU A 78 -5.03 12.70 -7.61
N ASP A 79 -4.61 13.53 -8.55
CA ASP A 79 -4.57 14.98 -8.36
C ASP A 79 -5.99 15.55 -8.31
N GLY A 80 -6.13 16.58 -7.55
CA GLY A 80 -7.40 17.30 -7.45
C GLY A 80 -8.25 16.88 -6.29
#